data_b3c8d748f870831601ab3e48fc7cd907
#
_entry.id   b3c8d748f870831601ab3e48fc7cd907
#
_cell.length_a   1.000
_cell.length_b   1.000
_cell.length_c   1.000
_cell.angle_alpha   90.00
_cell.angle_beta   90.00
_cell.angle_gamma   90.00
#
_symmetry.space_group_name_H-M   'P 1'
#
loop_
_entity.id
_entity.type
_entity.pdbx_description
1 polymer ?
#
loop_
_entity_poly.entity_id
_entity_poly.type
_entity_poly.pdbx_seq_one_letter_code
_entity_poly.pdbx_strand_id
1 'polypeptide(L)'
;MHADGYSSDVHPGGGPLGNNVQMRSRVGITGAPGGQCATLTFDAQHRLVALCAAMTGFRLHLIEPRSLRLLAEYKLPIRPSTYDALIHRDKSYIMEDSSSAYFYLDEKDRVVMAASDQSIRRISHQQDSSGNWSFVMQDSWDLSSYVPHDCTTPINWNPKGECDPITAVMPDHSGLIWWVTRRGRLGTLNPESGQVLATQLDEEEIQNGFSVAQDGVYIVSDHAMYRFYADESGAPKSGWREAYDRGTSRKVGTINQGSGTTPTLIGENYVTVTDNADGRINLVVYHRQQDHQGPRQVCAVPLFEDGHSVTDNSMVAFNRSILIENNAGYTSAYEQEDWDHTAGGIMRIDIREDDSGCDVVWHSPEASPSVVPKFSAGSGLAYFYTFEKQADGQIAWYFTALNYDTGATQFKVLTGIGRAFDNNWAPLTLGPDGTAYVGTAKGLVAIWDQGT
;
A
#
# COMPACT_ATOMS: atom_id res chain seq x y z
N MET A 1 2.80 3.90 -2.81
CA MET A 1 3.05 2.87 -1.79
C MET A 1 3.97 1.79 -2.35
N HIS A 2 3.69 1.25 -3.52
CA HIS A 2 4.52 0.27 -4.20
C HIS A 2 5.67 0.93 -4.99
N ALA A 3 6.72 0.16 -5.28
CA ALA A 3 7.91 0.66 -5.98
C ALA A 3 7.68 0.87 -7.48
N ASP A 4 6.72 0.14 -8.07
CA ASP A 4 6.44 0.14 -9.50
C ASP A 4 4.96 -0.17 -9.81
N GLY A 5 4.59 -0.11 -11.09
CA GLY A 5 3.24 -0.45 -11.57
C GLY A 5 2.87 -1.93 -11.38
N TYR A 6 3.83 -2.81 -11.17
CA TYR A 6 3.63 -4.25 -10.91
C TYR A 6 3.34 -4.53 -9.42
N SER A 7 3.47 -3.53 -8.56
CA SER A 7 3.45 -3.70 -7.10
C SER A 7 4.45 -4.76 -6.65
N SER A 8 5.61 -4.82 -7.33
CA SER A 8 6.63 -5.84 -7.06
C SER A 8 7.37 -5.62 -5.75
N ASP A 9 7.41 -4.37 -5.31
CA ASP A 9 8.11 -3.93 -4.10
C ASP A 9 9.61 -4.27 -4.09
N VAL A 10 10.20 -4.31 -5.30
CA VAL A 10 11.63 -4.52 -5.55
C VAL A 10 12.32 -3.19 -5.83
N HIS A 11 13.38 -2.92 -5.09
CA HIS A 11 14.27 -1.79 -5.33
C HIS A 11 15.54 -2.28 -6.04
N PRO A 12 15.91 -1.74 -7.22
CA PRO A 12 17.07 -2.23 -7.97
C PRO A 12 18.41 -1.87 -7.32
N GLY A 13 18.48 -0.74 -6.60
CA GLY A 13 19.67 -0.28 -5.89
C GLY A 13 19.90 -0.98 -4.56
N GLY A 14 20.99 -0.60 -3.86
CA GLY A 14 21.28 -1.06 -2.51
C GLY A 14 20.36 -0.45 -1.46
N GLY A 15 20.23 -1.12 -0.33
CA GLY A 15 19.64 -0.63 0.92
C GLY A 15 20.65 -0.77 2.05
N PRO A 16 20.30 -0.40 3.30
CA PRO A 16 21.20 -0.51 4.45
C PRO A 16 21.70 -1.95 4.65
N LEU A 17 23.00 -2.09 4.90
CA LEU A 17 23.66 -3.39 5.15
C LEU A 17 23.88 -3.67 6.65
N GLY A 18 23.53 -2.71 7.51
CA GLY A 18 23.74 -2.82 8.95
C GLY A 18 25.15 -2.39 9.41
N ASN A 19 25.91 -1.69 8.56
CA ASN A 19 27.27 -1.25 8.86
C ASN A 19 27.27 0.18 9.40
N ASN A 20 27.61 0.37 10.69
CA ASN A 20 27.60 1.70 11.34
C ASN A 20 26.30 2.47 11.07
N VAL A 21 25.17 1.85 11.34
CA VAL A 21 23.83 2.37 11.03
C VAL A 21 23.61 3.72 11.68
N GLN A 22 23.21 4.68 10.89
CA GLN A 22 22.71 5.98 11.29
C GLN A 22 21.19 5.99 11.19
N MET A 23 20.56 6.73 12.07
CA MET A 23 19.12 6.89 12.08
C MET A 23 18.73 8.32 12.42
N ARG A 24 17.67 8.79 11.77
CA ARG A 24 16.97 10.01 12.16
C ARG A 24 15.48 9.72 12.26
N SER A 25 14.89 10.19 13.34
CA SER A 25 13.45 10.05 13.59
C SER A 25 12.81 11.44 13.74
N ARG A 26 11.64 11.61 13.12
CA ARG A 26 10.71 12.72 13.35
C ARG A 26 9.35 12.15 13.71
N VAL A 27 9.28 11.57 14.90
CA VAL A 27 8.08 10.91 15.45
C VAL A 27 7.58 11.72 16.64
N GLY A 28 6.29 12.02 16.67
CA GLY A 28 5.64 12.76 17.77
C GLY A 28 5.90 14.27 17.78
N ILE A 29 6.60 14.82 16.81
CA ILE A 29 6.93 16.25 16.74
C ILE A 29 5.82 16.98 15.99
N THR A 30 5.20 17.98 16.64
CA THR A 30 4.25 18.87 15.97
C THR A 30 4.93 19.70 14.90
N GLY A 31 4.36 19.72 13.67
CA GLY A 31 4.79 20.59 12.58
C GLY A 31 5.69 19.97 11.52
N ALA A 32 6.05 18.67 11.62
CA ALA A 32 6.72 17.96 10.52
C ALA A 32 6.64 16.46 10.73
N PRO A 33 6.32 15.75 9.79
CA PRO A 33 5.07 15.04 9.49
C PRO A 33 4.39 14.57 10.77
N GLY A 34 3.56 15.40 11.35
CA GLY A 34 2.90 15.16 12.64
C GLY A 34 1.82 14.07 12.63
N GLY A 35 1.84 13.17 11.64
CA GLY A 35 0.92 12.04 11.48
C GLY A 35 1.52 10.92 10.67
N GLN A 36 0.76 9.85 10.49
CA GLN A 36 1.15 8.68 9.73
C GLN A 36 1.40 9.02 8.26
N CYS A 37 2.56 8.68 7.72
CA CYS A 37 2.86 8.84 6.29
C CYS A 37 2.52 7.54 5.55
N ALA A 38 1.39 7.56 4.82
CA ALA A 38 0.78 6.37 4.20
C ALA A 38 1.36 6.04 2.80
N THR A 39 1.99 6.99 2.13
CA THR A 39 2.65 6.77 0.83
C THR A 39 3.91 7.63 0.78
N LEU A 40 5.01 7.02 0.36
CA LEU A 40 6.33 7.62 0.25
C LEU A 40 6.92 7.32 -1.13
N THR A 41 7.45 8.33 -1.82
CA THR A 41 8.17 8.16 -3.08
C THR A 41 9.21 9.28 -3.24
N PHE A 42 9.99 9.24 -4.32
CA PHE A 42 11.03 10.22 -4.60
C PHE A 42 10.79 10.91 -5.92
N ASP A 43 11.05 12.21 -5.97
CA ASP A 43 11.12 12.94 -7.24
C ASP A 43 12.49 12.72 -7.93
N ALA A 44 12.64 13.22 -9.16
CA ALA A 44 13.86 13.06 -9.96
C ALA A 44 15.09 13.74 -9.31
N GLN A 45 14.92 14.63 -8.35
CA GLN A 45 15.99 15.22 -7.58
C GLN A 45 16.20 14.54 -6.22
N HIS A 46 15.64 13.35 -6.05
CA HIS A 46 15.73 12.50 -4.87
C HIS A 46 15.12 13.11 -3.59
N ARG A 47 14.24 14.12 -3.68
CA ARG A 47 13.48 14.60 -2.54
C ARG A 47 12.33 13.63 -2.26
N LEU A 48 12.03 13.45 -0.97
CA LEU A 48 10.93 12.58 -0.55
C LEU A 48 9.60 13.32 -0.69
N VAL A 49 8.70 12.77 -1.48
CA VAL A 49 7.29 13.18 -1.55
C VAL A 49 6.49 12.20 -0.72
N ALA A 50 5.76 12.70 0.26
CA ALA A 50 5.03 11.90 1.22
C ALA A 50 3.57 12.34 1.35
N LEU A 51 2.67 11.38 1.45
CA LEU A 51 1.28 11.64 1.85
C LEU A 51 1.14 11.25 3.31
N CYS A 52 0.90 12.24 4.17
CA CYS A 52 0.84 12.03 5.61
C CYS A 52 -0.54 12.41 6.15
N ALA A 53 -1.12 11.55 6.98
CA ALA A 53 -2.38 11.78 7.65
C ALA A 53 -2.17 12.67 8.89
N ALA A 54 -3.05 13.66 9.08
CA ALA A 54 -3.16 14.43 10.29
C ALA A 54 -4.62 14.40 10.76
N MET A 55 -4.89 14.84 11.99
CA MET A 55 -6.26 14.92 12.51
C MET A 55 -7.23 15.72 11.62
N THR A 56 -6.70 16.64 10.81
CA THR A 56 -7.47 17.50 9.90
C THR A 56 -7.44 17.03 8.45
N GLY A 57 -7.15 15.76 8.19
CA GLY A 57 -7.08 15.18 6.84
C GLY A 57 -5.66 14.98 6.34
N PHE A 58 -5.54 14.48 5.10
CA PHE A 58 -4.26 14.22 4.47
C PHE A 58 -3.54 15.50 4.01
N ARG A 59 -2.21 15.39 3.98
CA ARG A 59 -1.30 16.43 3.51
C ARG A 59 -0.21 15.82 2.64
N LEU A 60 0.07 16.45 1.52
CA LEU A 60 1.31 16.18 0.79
C LEU A 60 2.44 16.97 1.44
N HIS A 61 3.55 16.29 1.66
CA HIS A 61 4.78 16.86 2.17
C HIS A 61 5.90 16.67 1.15
N LEU A 62 6.66 17.72 0.90
CA LEU A 62 7.97 17.63 0.27
C LEU A 62 9.01 17.67 1.38
N ILE A 63 9.88 16.66 1.46
CA ILE A 63 10.76 16.44 2.59
C ILE A 63 12.20 16.26 2.09
N GLU A 64 13.15 16.91 2.77
CA GLU A 64 14.56 16.72 2.51
C GLU A 64 15.01 15.34 3.04
N PRO A 65 15.63 14.50 2.21
CA PRO A 65 16.11 13.18 2.60
C PRO A 65 17.02 13.22 3.84
N ARG A 66 17.11 12.12 4.57
CA ARG A 66 17.89 11.92 5.80
C ARG A 66 17.64 12.95 6.90
N SER A 67 17.64 14.24 6.58
CA SER A 67 17.37 15.31 7.57
C SER A 67 15.92 15.32 8.04
N LEU A 68 14.99 14.79 7.22
CA LEU A 68 13.54 14.79 7.37
C LEU A 68 12.96 16.22 7.56
N ARG A 69 13.66 17.24 7.09
CA ARG A 69 13.20 18.63 7.13
C ARG A 69 12.06 18.84 6.14
N LEU A 70 10.94 19.37 6.60
CA LEU A 70 9.81 19.72 5.74
C LEU A 70 10.19 20.91 4.86
N LEU A 71 10.05 20.75 3.54
CA LEU A 71 10.33 21.80 2.54
C LEU A 71 9.03 22.50 2.13
N ALA A 72 7.94 21.75 1.91
CA ALA A 72 6.63 22.28 1.57
C ALA A 72 5.51 21.37 2.06
N GLU A 73 4.33 21.93 2.26
CA GLU A 73 3.10 21.23 2.64
C GLU A 73 1.94 21.67 1.72
N TYR A 74 1.10 20.70 1.32
CA TYR A 74 -0.17 20.95 0.65
C TYR A 74 -1.29 20.23 1.37
N LYS A 75 -2.33 20.95 1.80
CA LYS A 75 -3.47 20.38 2.52
C LYS A 75 -4.52 19.88 1.53
N LEU A 76 -4.93 18.65 1.69
CA LEU A 76 -6.04 18.04 0.95
C LEU A 76 -7.37 18.27 1.68
N PRO A 77 -8.52 18.17 0.98
CA PRO A 77 -9.82 18.19 1.63
C PRO A 77 -9.94 17.16 2.75
N ILE A 78 -10.70 17.47 3.79
CA ILE A 78 -10.97 16.56 4.90
C ILE A 78 -11.85 15.42 4.41
N ARG A 79 -11.48 14.18 4.74
CA ARG A 79 -12.28 13.00 4.37
C ARG A 79 -13.62 12.99 5.11
N PRO A 80 -14.72 12.57 4.47
CA PRO A 80 -16.02 12.39 5.12
C PRO A 80 -15.95 11.47 6.34
N SER A 81 -15.17 10.39 6.29
CA SER A 81 -14.95 9.47 7.41
C SER A 81 -14.46 10.16 8.69
N THR A 82 -13.76 11.29 8.58
CA THR A 82 -13.37 12.10 9.74
C THR A 82 -14.59 12.69 10.46
N TYR A 83 -15.59 13.13 9.71
CA TYR A 83 -16.83 13.66 10.29
C TYR A 83 -17.69 12.53 10.87
N ASP A 84 -17.77 11.39 10.16
CA ASP A 84 -18.47 10.20 10.65
C ASP A 84 -17.88 9.73 11.99
N ALA A 85 -16.56 9.65 12.08
CA ALA A 85 -15.86 9.29 13.32
C ALA A 85 -16.18 10.25 14.48
N LEU A 86 -16.29 11.55 14.20
CA LEU A 86 -16.66 12.55 15.21
C LEU A 86 -18.13 12.44 15.64
N ILE A 87 -19.05 12.27 14.69
CA ILE A 87 -20.49 12.17 14.93
C ILE A 87 -20.81 10.93 15.73
N HIS A 88 -20.29 9.78 15.30
CA HIS A 88 -20.57 8.48 15.93
C HIS A 88 -19.63 8.17 17.11
N ARG A 89 -18.60 9.00 17.35
CA ARG A 89 -17.56 8.77 18.37
C ARG A 89 -16.84 7.44 18.20
N ASP A 90 -16.64 7.05 16.95
CA ASP A 90 -16.06 5.77 16.55
C ASP A 90 -14.90 6.00 15.55
N LYS A 91 -13.70 5.62 15.96
CA LYS A 91 -12.48 5.76 15.16
C LYS A 91 -12.43 4.81 13.97
N SER A 92 -13.21 3.72 13.99
CA SER A 92 -13.20 2.72 12.92
C SER A 92 -13.49 3.34 11.55
N TYR A 93 -14.36 4.36 11.51
CA TYR A 93 -14.63 5.10 10.27
C TYR A 93 -13.38 5.68 9.59
N ILE A 94 -12.43 6.19 10.37
CA ILE A 94 -11.16 6.70 9.80
C ILE A 94 -10.20 5.56 9.48
N MET A 95 -10.16 4.53 10.33
CA MET A 95 -9.22 3.42 10.19
C MET A 95 -9.54 2.52 9.00
N GLU A 96 -10.81 2.33 8.72
CA GLU A 96 -11.29 1.53 7.59
C GLU A 96 -11.35 2.32 6.27
N ASP A 97 -11.10 3.62 6.30
CA ASP A 97 -11.14 4.47 5.10
C ASP A 97 -9.76 4.57 4.45
N SER A 98 -9.55 3.78 3.39
CA SER A 98 -8.36 3.83 2.55
C SER A 98 -8.45 4.88 1.43
N SER A 99 -9.51 5.70 1.38
CA SER A 99 -9.69 6.70 0.33
C SER A 99 -8.56 7.72 0.31
N SER A 100 -8.12 8.09 -0.89
CA SER A 100 -7.06 9.08 -1.12
C SER A 100 -5.71 8.73 -0.46
N ALA A 101 -5.48 7.48 -0.05
CA ALA A 101 -4.24 7.05 0.59
C ALA A 101 -3.09 6.81 -0.40
N TYR A 102 -3.39 6.74 -1.69
CA TYR A 102 -2.43 6.39 -2.73
C TYR A 102 -2.24 7.54 -3.72
N PHE A 103 -1.00 7.72 -4.15
CA PHE A 103 -0.65 8.60 -5.27
C PHE A 103 0.53 8.01 -6.04
N TYR A 104 0.74 8.49 -7.25
CA TYR A 104 1.97 8.29 -8.02
C TYR A 104 2.55 9.62 -8.47
N LEU A 105 3.83 9.63 -8.85
CA LEU A 105 4.44 10.74 -9.57
C LEU A 105 4.41 10.42 -11.06
N ASP A 106 3.97 11.37 -11.85
CA ASP A 106 4.06 11.28 -13.30
C ASP A 106 5.48 11.62 -13.82
N GLU A 107 5.69 11.53 -15.12
CA GLU A 107 6.97 11.80 -15.80
C GLU A 107 7.57 13.19 -15.54
N LYS A 108 6.78 14.12 -14.97
CA LYS A 108 7.18 15.49 -14.62
C LYS A 108 7.22 15.72 -13.11
N ASP A 109 7.36 14.65 -12.34
CA ASP A 109 7.35 14.68 -10.86
C ASP A 109 6.09 15.30 -10.26
N ARG A 110 4.95 15.27 -10.97
CA ARG A 110 3.70 15.76 -10.43
C ARG A 110 2.96 14.65 -9.71
N VAL A 111 2.48 14.93 -8.52
CA VAL A 111 1.60 14.03 -7.77
C VAL A 111 0.27 13.90 -8.52
N VAL A 112 -0.13 12.69 -8.84
CA VAL A 112 -1.48 12.38 -9.34
C VAL A 112 -2.18 11.52 -8.31
N MET A 113 -3.34 11.98 -7.82
CA MET A 113 -4.07 11.34 -6.74
C MET A 113 -5.55 11.65 -6.77
N ALA A 114 -6.34 10.78 -6.16
CA ALA A 114 -7.72 11.08 -5.82
C ALA A 114 -7.78 12.00 -4.59
N ALA A 115 -8.80 12.85 -4.53
CA ALA A 115 -9.15 13.63 -3.35
C ALA A 115 -10.55 13.26 -2.85
N SER A 116 -10.85 13.57 -1.59
CA SER A 116 -12.10 13.16 -0.95
C SER A 116 -13.35 13.91 -1.43
N ASP A 117 -13.17 14.85 -2.34
CA ASP A 117 -14.25 15.58 -3.05
C ASP A 117 -14.57 14.97 -4.43
N GLN A 118 -14.27 13.68 -4.63
CA GLN A 118 -14.43 12.93 -5.89
C GLN A 118 -13.68 13.53 -7.08
N SER A 119 -12.64 14.31 -6.84
CA SER A 119 -11.75 14.78 -7.89
C SER A 119 -10.48 13.93 -7.99
N ILE A 120 -9.95 13.81 -9.21
CA ILE A 120 -8.56 13.40 -9.44
C ILE A 120 -7.76 14.66 -9.67
N ARG A 121 -6.63 14.82 -8.97
CA ARG A 121 -5.81 16.02 -8.99
C ARG A 121 -4.41 15.72 -9.48
N ARG A 122 -3.84 16.67 -10.22
CA ARG A 122 -2.43 16.71 -10.58
C ARG A 122 -1.78 17.92 -9.93
N ILE A 123 -0.76 17.68 -9.09
CA ILE A 123 -0.16 18.69 -8.22
C ILE A 123 1.35 18.66 -8.43
N SER A 124 1.92 19.78 -8.91
CA SER A 124 3.37 19.97 -9.02
C SER A 124 3.95 20.53 -7.73
N HIS A 125 5.26 20.44 -7.58
CA HIS A 125 6.02 21.20 -6.61
C HIS A 125 7.10 22.02 -7.31
N GLN A 126 7.34 23.22 -6.80
CA GLN A 126 8.27 24.18 -7.41
C GLN A 126 8.98 25.02 -6.36
N GLN A 127 10.13 25.53 -6.72
CA GLN A 127 10.91 26.43 -5.89
C GLN A 127 10.85 27.84 -6.47
N ASP A 128 10.61 28.83 -5.62
CA ASP A 128 10.64 30.24 -6.02
C ASP A 128 12.10 30.77 -6.11
N SER A 129 12.25 32.01 -6.60
CA SER A 129 13.55 32.66 -6.71
C SER A 129 14.24 32.92 -5.36
N SER A 130 13.53 32.82 -4.25
CA SER A 130 14.04 32.95 -2.88
C SER A 130 14.42 31.62 -2.25
N GLY A 131 14.23 30.52 -2.98
CA GLY A 131 14.52 29.16 -2.51
C GLY A 131 13.42 28.48 -1.69
N ASN A 132 12.21 29.07 -1.62
CA ASN A 132 11.09 28.46 -0.91
C ASN A 132 10.34 27.48 -1.81
N TRP A 133 10.02 26.32 -1.26
CA TRP A 133 9.25 25.29 -1.95
C TRP A 133 7.75 25.48 -1.72
N SER A 134 6.95 25.18 -2.75
CA SER A 134 5.49 25.16 -2.68
C SER A 134 4.91 24.08 -3.59
N PHE A 135 3.72 23.60 -3.26
CA PHE A 135 2.90 22.77 -4.14
C PHE A 135 1.91 23.65 -4.90
N VAL A 136 1.67 23.32 -6.17
CA VAL A 136 0.74 24.03 -7.06
C VAL A 136 -0.15 23.02 -7.77
N MET A 137 -1.47 23.17 -7.61
CA MET A 137 -2.42 22.35 -8.36
C MET A 137 -2.39 22.76 -9.84
N GLN A 138 -2.17 21.78 -10.71
CA GLN A 138 -2.09 21.96 -12.16
C GLN A 138 -3.42 21.65 -12.84
N ASP A 139 -3.97 20.47 -12.51
CA ASP A 139 -5.22 19.98 -13.06
C ASP A 139 -6.10 19.41 -11.96
N SER A 140 -7.42 19.45 -12.20
CA SER A 140 -8.42 18.80 -11.36
C SER A 140 -9.57 18.34 -12.25
N TRP A 141 -9.86 17.04 -12.20
CA TRP A 141 -10.97 16.42 -12.90
C TRP A 141 -12.04 16.01 -11.91
N ASP A 142 -13.25 16.51 -12.09
CA ASP A 142 -14.41 16.21 -11.25
C ASP A 142 -15.09 14.93 -11.73
N LEU A 143 -15.12 13.91 -10.86
CA LEU A 143 -15.74 12.63 -11.11
C LEU A 143 -17.08 12.46 -10.34
N SER A 144 -17.60 13.50 -9.73
CA SER A 144 -18.82 13.44 -8.91
C SER A 144 -20.06 12.92 -9.65
N SER A 145 -20.10 13.04 -11.00
CA SER A 145 -21.16 12.47 -11.83
C SER A 145 -21.06 10.94 -12.00
N TYR A 146 -19.94 10.34 -11.67
CA TYR A 146 -19.64 8.91 -11.83
C TYR A 146 -19.53 8.18 -10.49
N VAL A 147 -19.25 8.92 -9.44
CA VAL A 147 -19.00 8.38 -8.09
C VAL A 147 -19.97 9.03 -7.11
N PRO A 148 -20.79 8.26 -6.36
CA PRO A 148 -21.68 8.81 -5.34
C PRO A 148 -20.90 9.64 -4.31
N HIS A 149 -21.40 10.84 -3.99
CA HIS A 149 -20.74 11.80 -3.10
C HIS A 149 -21.65 12.36 -2.00
N ASP A 150 -22.78 11.73 -1.75
CA ASP A 150 -23.63 12.04 -0.58
C ASP A 150 -22.96 11.54 0.70
N CYS A 151 -21.83 12.15 1.00
CA CYS A 151 -20.97 11.84 2.12
C CYS A 151 -21.26 12.79 3.29
N THR A 152 -20.99 12.36 4.52
CA THR A 152 -21.04 13.25 5.69
C THR A 152 -20.09 14.43 5.53
N THR A 153 -20.58 15.62 5.77
CA THR A 153 -19.81 16.87 5.73
C THR A 153 -20.23 17.78 6.89
N PRO A 154 -19.50 18.87 7.20
CA PRO A 154 -19.94 19.84 8.21
C PRO A 154 -21.30 20.48 7.95
N ILE A 155 -21.75 20.46 6.69
CA ILE A 155 -23.04 21.01 6.27
C ILE A 155 -24.12 19.92 6.29
N ASN A 156 -23.76 18.68 5.92
CA ASN A 156 -24.66 17.53 5.90
C ASN A 156 -24.25 16.50 6.97
N TRP A 157 -24.92 16.57 8.13
CA TRP A 157 -24.66 15.68 9.26
C TRP A 157 -25.47 14.37 9.21
N ASN A 158 -26.27 14.16 8.18
CA ASN A 158 -27.07 12.97 8.03
C ASN A 158 -26.52 12.09 6.89
N PRO A 159 -25.65 11.12 7.20
CA PRO A 159 -24.99 10.27 6.20
C PRO A 159 -25.92 9.16 5.71
N LYS A 160 -27.16 9.47 5.32
CA LYS A 160 -28.08 8.49 4.72
C LYS A 160 -27.78 8.23 3.26
N GLY A 161 -26.94 9.04 2.64
CA GLY A 161 -26.53 8.87 1.26
C GLY A 161 -25.41 7.85 1.09
N GLU A 162 -25.16 7.51 -0.15
CA GLU A 162 -24.06 6.65 -0.53
C GLU A 162 -22.78 7.47 -0.73
N CYS A 163 -21.78 7.26 0.13
CA CYS A 163 -20.45 7.79 -0.05
C CYS A 163 -19.52 6.68 -0.51
N ASP A 164 -18.96 6.84 -1.70
CA ASP A 164 -18.06 5.85 -2.29
C ASP A 164 -16.82 6.54 -2.90
N PRO A 165 -15.93 7.11 -2.06
CA PRO A 165 -14.80 7.88 -2.54
C PRO A 165 -13.81 7.01 -3.33
N ILE A 166 -13.09 7.66 -4.25
CA ILE A 166 -12.04 7.02 -5.04
C ILE A 166 -10.87 6.66 -4.12
N THR A 167 -10.48 5.38 -4.11
CA THR A 167 -9.44 4.85 -3.24
C THR A 167 -8.07 4.88 -3.89
N ALA A 168 -7.96 4.52 -5.17
CA ALA A 168 -6.69 4.45 -5.86
C ALA A 168 -6.78 4.94 -7.30
N VAL A 169 -5.67 5.48 -7.80
CA VAL A 169 -5.49 5.91 -9.19
C VAL A 169 -4.12 5.49 -9.69
N MET A 170 -4.03 5.00 -10.95
CA MET A 170 -2.77 4.70 -11.63
C MET A 170 -2.90 4.90 -13.14
N PRO A 171 -1.84 5.33 -13.84
CA PRO A 171 -1.84 5.42 -15.29
C PRO A 171 -1.66 4.04 -15.91
N ASP A 172 -2.29 3.80 -17.06
CA ASP A 172 -1.91 2.69 -17.92
C ASP A 172 -0.88 3.12 -18.98
N HIS A 173 -0.42 2.16 -19.77
CA HIS A 173 0.57 2.39 -20.83
C HIS A 173 0.03 3.19 -22.04
N SER A 174 -1.28 3.40 -22.12
CA SER A 174 -1.91 4.25 -23.15
C SER A 174 -2.06 5.71 -22.70
N GLY A 175 -1.79 6.00 -21.43
CA GLY A 175 -1.92 7.33 -20.83
C GLY A 175 -3.27 7.60 -20.18
N LEU A 176 -4.18 6.62 -20.15
CA LEU A 176 -5.42 6.74 -19.37
C LEU A 176 -5.12 6.61 -17.88
N ILE A 177 -5.79 7.39 -17.06
CA ILE A 177 -5.74 7.26 -15.61
C ILE A 177 -6.89 6.34 -15.19
N TRP A 178 -6.55 5.15 -14.69
CA TRP A 178 -7.51 4.24 -14.08
C TRP A 178 -7.77 4.66 -12.66
N TRP A 179 -9.01 4.44 -12.22
CA TRP A 179 -9.45 4.73 -10.85
C TRP A 179 -10.40 3.64 -10.35
N VAL A 180 -10.39 3.42 -9.05
CA VAL A 180 -11.29 2.47 -8.36
C VAL A 180 -11.86 3.11 -7.11
N THR A 181 -13.05 2.64 -6.71
CA THR A 181 -13.69 2.99 -5.44
C THR A 181 -13.85 1.76 -4.57
N ARG A 182 -14.07 1.96 -3.29
CA ARG A 182 -14.25 0.84 -2.36
C ARG A 182 -15.46 -0.03 -2.71
N ARG A 183 -16.55 0.55 -3.21
CA ARG A 183 -17.78 -0.18 -3.54
C ARG A 183 -17.81 -0.75 -4.96
N GLY A 184 -16.64 -1.07 -5.50
CA GLY A 184 -16.50 -1.81 -6.76
C GLY A 184 -16.73 -0.99 -8.01
N ARG A 185 -16.79 0.35 -7.96
CA ARG A 185 -16.76 1.17 -9.17
C ARG A 185 -15.33 1.26 -9.67
N LEU A 186 -15.16 1.22 -10.96
CA LEU A 186 -13.88 1.44 -11.61
C LEU A 186 -14.06 2.13 -12.95
N GLY A 187 -13.03 2.81 -13.40
CA GLY A 187 -13.11 3.54 -14.64
C GLY A 187 -11.78 4.05 -15.14
N THR A 188 -11.86 4.73 -16.27
CA THR A 188 -10.77 5.42 -16.92
C THR A 188 -11.08 6.91 -17.02
N LEU A 189 -10.04 7.72 -16.93
CA LEU A 189 -10.04 9.14 -17.22
C LEU A 189 -8.99 9.41 -18.29
N ASN A 190 -9.39 10.00 -19.40
CA ASN A 190 -8.46 10.56 -20.37
C ASN A 190 -8.03 11.95 -19.88
N PRO A 191 -6.76 12.16 -19.47
CA PRO A 191 -6.34 13.43 -18.89
C PRO A 191 -6.25 14.58 -19.88
N GLU A 192 -6.25 14.30 -21.19
CA GLU A 192 -6.22 15.34 -22.25
C GLU A 192 -7.61 15.86 -22.59
N SER A 193 -8.57 14.95 -22.77
CA SER A 193 -9.95 15.31 -23.13
C SER A 193 -10.86 15.54 -21.93
N GLY A 194 -10.50 15.04 -20.75
CA GLY A 194 -11.35 14.99 -19.57
C GLY A 194 -12.47 13.93 -19.65
N GLN A 195 -12.47 13.07 -20.67
CA GLN A 195 -13.46 12.00 -20.80
C GLN A 195 -13.31 10.97 -19.67
N VAL A 196 -14.40 10.65 -19.01
CA VAL A 196 -14.47 9.61 -17.97
C VAL A 196 -15.42 8.52 -18.45
N LEU A 197 -14.98 7.27 -18.36
CA LEU A 197 -15.78 6.08 -18.64
C LEU A 197 -15.71 5.15 -17.43
N ALA A 198 -16.83 4.57 -17.03
CA ALA A 198 -16.93 3.80 -15.80
C ALA A 198 -17.74 2.52 -15.96
N THR A 199 -17.48 1.57 -15.06
CA THR A 199 -18.26 0.35 -14.87
C THR A 199 -18.39 0.05 -13.39
N GLN A 200 -19.23 -0.93 -13.02
CA GLN A 200 -19.50 -1.34 -11.66
C GLN A 200 -19.33 -2.84 -11.53
N LEU A 201 -18.67 -3.30 -10.48
CA LEU A 201 -18.74 -4.68 -10.00
C LEU A 201 -19.92 -4.76 -9.02
N ASP A 202 -20.94 -5.54 -9.40
CA ASP A 202 -22.14 -5.64 -8.60
C ASP A 202 -21.88 -6.43 -7.31
N GLU A 203 -22.22 -5.84 -6.17
CA GLU A 203 -22.07 -6.44 -4.84
C GLU A 203 -20.63 -6.87 -4.46
N GLU A 204 -19.62 -6.27 -5.09
CA GLU A 204 -18.20 -6.51 -4.78
C GLU A 204 -17.53 -5.24 -4.26
N GLU A 205 -16.56 -5.41 -3.35
CA GLU A 205 -15.73 -4.32 -2.81
C GLU A 205 -14.29 -4.40 -3.32
N ILE A 206 -13.67 -3.24 -3.56
CA ILE A 206 -12.23 -3.12 -3.87
C ILE A 206 -11.58 -2.38 -2.72
N GLN A 207 -10.80 -3.11 -1.91
CA GLN A 207 -10.22 -2.55 -0.69
C GLN A 207 -8.97 -1.71 -0.96
N ASN A 208 -8.07 -2.20 -1.79
CA ASN A 208 -6.72 -1.68 -1.97
C ASN A 208 -6.48 -1.07 -3.36
N GLY A 209 -5.21 -0.74 -3.61
CA GLY A 209 -4.75 -0.37 -4.93
C GLY A 209 -4.80 -1.53 -5.92
N PHE A 210 -4.30 -1.28 -7.10
CA PHE A 210 -4.28 -2.23 -8.20
C PHE A 210 -2.95 -2.13 -8.94
N SER A 211 -2.64 -3.13 -9.76
CA SER A 211 -1.40 -3.17 -10.53
C SER A 211 -1.65 -2.98 -12.01
N VAL A 212 -0.68 -2.41 -12.70
CA VAL A 212 -0.76 -2.07 -14.10
C VAL A 212 0.43 -2.63 -14.85
N ALA A 213 0.16 -3.29 -15.97
CA ALA A 213 1.16 -3.76 -16.93
C ALA A 213 0.74 -3.38 -18.35
N GLN A 214 1.62 -3.62 -19.33
CA GLN A 214 1.33 -3.34 -20.72
C GLN A 214 0.11 -4.13 -21.24
N ASP A 215 -0.12 -5.31 -20.72
CA ASP A 215 -1.20 -6.21 -21.13
C ASP A 215 -2.51 -5.98 -20.38
N GLY A 216 -2.56 -5.15 -19.33
CA GLY A 216 -3.79 -4.84 -18.62
C GLY A 216 -3.63 -4.28 -17.22
N VAL A 217 -4.77 -4.11 -16.57
CA VAL A 217 -4.92 -3.60 -15.22
C VAL A 217 -5.47 -4.71 -14.33
N TYR A 218 -4.82 -4.97 -13.21
CA TYR A 218 -5.07 -6.11 -12.34
C TYR A 218 -5.68 -5.63 -11.03
N ILE A 219 -6.94 -5.99 -10.81
CA ILE A 219 -7.75 -5.54 -9.68
C ILE A 219 -8.25 -6.77 -8.91
N VAL A 220 -8.14 -6.76 -7.61
CA VAL A 220 -8.75 -7.76 -6.73
C VAL A 220 -9.93 -7.13 -6.01
N SER A 221 -11.08 -7.79 -6.09
CA SER A 221 -12.23 -7.50 -5.25
C SER A 221 -12.28 -8.45 -4.06
N ASP A 222 -13.23 -8.27 -3.17
CA ASP A 222 -13.48 -9.21 -2.07
C ASP A 222 -14.09 -10.55 -2.55
N HIS A 223 -14.25 -10.75 -3.86
CA HIS A 223 -14.79 -11.98 -4.49
C HIS A 223 -13.85 -12.64 -5.48
N ALA A 224 -13.04 -11.86 -6.21
CA ALA A 224 -12.28 -12.41 -7.33
C ALA A 224 -11.06 -11.55 -7.70
N MET A 225 -10.11 -12.21 -8.37
CA MET A 225 -9.04 -11.57 -9.10
C MET A 225 -9.49 -11.28 -10.53
N TYR A 226 -9.23 -10.06 -11.00
CA TYR A 226 -9.61 -9.60 -12.34
C TYR A 226 -8.39 -9.11 -13.13
N ARG A 227 -8.43 -9.28 -14.43
CA ARG A 227 -7.68 -8.51 -15.40
C ARG A 227 -8.67 -7.64 -16.20
N PHE A 228 -8.44 -6.34 -16.17
CA PHE A 228 -9.16 -5.36 -17.00
C PHE A 228 -8.27 -4.83 -18.13
N TYR A 229 -8.91 -4.26 -19.14
CA TYR A 229 -8.28 -3.49 -20.20
C TYR A 229 -9.23 -2.38 -20.66
N ALA A 230 -8.72 -1.32 -21.28
CA ALA A 230 -9.53 -0.32 -21.95
C ALA A 230 -9.80 -0.76 -23.41
N ASP A 231 -11.06 -0.72 -23.85
CA ASP A 231 -11.39 -0.94 -25.26
C ASP A 231 -10.99 0.28 -26.12
N GLU A 232 -11.29 0.23 -27.42
CA GLU A 232 -10.95 1.31 -28.38
C GLU A 232 -11.56 2.67 -28.02
N SER A 233 -12.66 2.69 -27.26
CA SER A 233 -13.26 3.93 -26.75
C SER A 233 -12.63 4.42 -25.46
N GLY A 234 -11.79 3.63 -24.84
CA GLY A 234 -11.21 3.83 -23.51
C GLY A 234 -12.06 3.26 -22.37
N ALA A 235 -13.16 2.55 -22.67
CA ALA A 235 -14.03 1.99 -21.64
C ALA A 235 -13.42 0.74 -20.99
N PRO A 236 -13.50 0.60 -19.64
CA PRO A 236 -13.00 -0.57 -18.94
C PRO A 236 -13.80 -1.82 -19.31
N LYS A 237 -13.07 -2.91 -19.65
CA LYS A 237 -13.60 -4.24 -19.96
C LYS A 237 -12.89 -5.29 -19.16
N SER A 238 -13.64 -6.27 -18.64
CA SER A 238 -13.07 -7.44 -17.99
C SER A 238 -12.51 -8.39 -19.06
N GLY A 239 -11.23 -8.70 -18.96
CA GLY A 239 -10.56 -9.71 -19.77
C GLY A 239 -10.79 -11.11 -19.21
N TRP A 240 -10.55 -11.29 -17.92
CA TRP A 240 -10.87 -12.52 -17.20
C TRP A 240 -11.17 -12.23 -15.72
N ARG A 241 -11.82 -13.20 -15.06
CA ARG A 241 -12.18 -13.21 -13.65
C ARG A 241 -11.94 -14.58 -13.06
N GLU A 242 -11.23 -14.65 -11.95
CA GLU A 242 -11.01 -15.89 -11.19
C GLU A 242 -11.46 -15.69 -9.74
N ALA A 243 -12.48 -16.41 -9.32
CA ALA A 243 -12.93 -16.40 -7.93
C ALA A 243 -11.93 -17.14 -7.02
N TYR A 244 -11.80 -16.68 -5.81
CA TYR A 244 -10.97 -17.30 -4.78
C TYR A 244 -11.80 -17.61 -3.52
N ASP A 245 -11.23 -18.33 -2.57
CA ASP A 245 -11.91 -18.66 -1.31
C ASP A 245 -12.01 -17.42 -0.42
N ARG A 246 -13.23 -17.00 -0.11
CA ARG A 246 -13.54 -15.84 0.73
C ARG A 246 -13.66 -16.19 2.21
N GLY A 247 -13.62 -17.48 2.57
CA GLY A 247 -13.96 -17.94 3.91
C GLY A 247 -15.40 -17.60 4.31
N THR A 248 -15.72 -17.82 5.57
CA THR A 248 -17.06 -17.60 6.12
C THR A 248 -17.26 -16.24 6.80
N SER A 249 -16.16 -15.52 7.08
CA SER A 249 -16.20 -14.24 7.80
C SER A 249 -15.00 -13.34 7.51
N ARG A 250 -15.15 -12.05 7.83
CA ARG A 250 -14.06 -11.10 7.92
C ARG A 250 -13.14 -11.48 9.09
N LYS A 251 -11.83 -11.56 8.84
CA LYS A 251 -10.83 -11.84 9.89
C LYS A 251 -10.49 -10.58 10.67
N VAL A 252 -9.96 -10.76 11.88
CA VAL A 252 -9.48 -9.64 12.72
C VAL A 252 -8.32 -8.94 12.02
N GLY A 253 -8.39 -7.61 11.96
CA GLY A 253 -7.37 -6.77 11.31
C GLY A 253 -7.60 -6.53 9.82
N THR A 254 -8.55 -7.22 9.17
CA THR A 254 -8.89 -6.97 7.76
C THR A 254 -10.02 -5.94 7.61
N ILE A 255 -10.05 -5.27 6.47
CA ILE A 255 -11.08 -4.23 6.18
C ILE A 255 -12.35 -4.87 5.64
N ASN A 256 -12.25 -5.89 4.78
CA ASN A 256 -13.41 -6.62 4.22
C ASN A 256 -13.25 -8.14 4.33
N GLN A 257 -14.24 -8.89 3.82
CA GLN A 257 -14.21 -10.35 3.73
C GLN A 257 -13.63 -10.79 2.39
N GLY A 258 -12.36 -10.58 2.18
CA GLY A 258 -11.70 -10.95 0.93
C GLY A 258 -10.19 -10.82 1.02
N SER A 259 -9.54 -10.72 -0.13
CA SER A 259 -8.11 -10.44 -0.23
C SER A 259 -7.82 -9.03 0.25
N GLY A 260 -6.96 -8.87 1.24
CA GLY A 260 -6.45 -7.58 1.69
C GLY A 260 -5.22 -7.11 0.92
N THR A 261 -4.70 -7.93 -0.02
CA THR A 261 -3.45 -7.62 -0.73
C THR A 261 -3.71 -6.88 -2.04
N THR A 262 -2.86 -5.91 -2.39
CA THR A 262 -2.82 -5.42 -3.78
C THR A 262 -2.30 -6.55 -4.68
N PRO A 263 -2.89 -6.78 -5.88
CA PRO A 263 -2.35 -7.76 -6.82
C PRO A 263 -0.88 -7.47 -7.10
N THR A 264 -0.03 -8.48 -7.03
CA THR A 264 1.39 -8.35 -7.30
C THR A 264 1.74 -9.12 -8.57
N LEU A 265 2.33 -8.43 -9.56
CA LEU A 265 2.69 -9.04 -10.83
C LEU A 265 4.10 -9.64 -10.77
N ILE A 266 4.26 -10.82 -11.37
CA ILE A 266 5.52 -11.58 -11.37
C ILE A 266 5.95 -11.78 -12.82
N GLY A 267 6.91 -10.97 -13.25
CA GLY A 267 7.33 -10.95 -14.65
C GLY A 267 6.14 -10.72 -15.59
N GLU A 268 6.18 -11.34 -16.76
CA GLU A 268 5.12 -11.23 -17.78
C GLU A 268 4.04 -12.32 -17.63
N ASN A 269 4.22 -13.29 -16.74
CA ASN A 269 3.47 -14.53 -16.75
C ASN A 269 2.44 -14.67 -15.63
N TYR A 270 2.68 -14.06 -14.45
CA TYR A 270 1.84 -14.37 -13.29
C TYR A 270 1.35 -13.12 -12.58
N VAL A 271 0.26 -13.31 -11.87
CA VAL A 271 -0.25 -12.39 -10.85
C VAL A 271 -0.58 -13.19 -9.60
N THR A 272 -0.30 -12.62 -8.43
CA THR A 272 -0.56 -13.24 -7.14
C THR A 272 -1.36 -12.34 -6.23
N VAL A 273 -2.20 -12.97 -5.41
CA VAL A 273 -2.97 -12.38 -4.31
C VAL A 273 -3.02 -13.39 -3.17
N THR A 274 -3.49 -12.99 -2.00
CA THR A 274 -3.96 -13.96 -1.00
C THR A 274 -5.47 -14.13 -1.11
N ASP A 275 -5.96 -15.29 -0.70
CA ASP A 275 -7.37 -15.51 -0.43
C ASP A 275 -7.74 -15.16 1.02
N ASN A 276 -8.97 -15.48 1.44
CA ASN A 276 -9.43 -15.33 2.82
C ASN A 276 -9.97 -16.65 3.40
N ALA A 277 -9.47 -17.80 2.92
CA ALA A 277 -9.91 -19.12 3.36
C ALA A 277 -9.91 -19.27 4.89
N ASP A 278 -10.88 -20.00 5.42
CA ASP A 278 -10.99 -20.27 6.85
C ASP A 278 -9.80 -21.07 7.37
N GLY A 279 -9.43 -20.85 8.63
CA GLY A 279 -8.27 -21.46 9.26
C GLY A 279 -6.96 -20.89 8.76
N ARG A 280 -6.58 -21.17 7.53
CA ARG A 280 -5.34 -20.66 6.89
C ARG A 280 -5.67 -20.00 5.55
N ILE A 281 -5.22 -18.77 5.36
CA ILE A 281 -5.24 -18.14 4.04
C ILE A 281 -4.24 -18.82 3.11
N ASN A 282 -4.46 -18.71 1.81
CA ASN A 282 -3.54 -19.19 0.80
C ASN A 282 -2.91 -18.04 0.02
N LEU A 283 -1.64 -18.19 -0.34
CA LEU A 283 -1.08 -17.48 -1.48
C LEU A 283 -1.62 -18.13 -2.75
N VAL A 284 -2.26 -17.36 -3.61
CA VAL A 284 -2.80 -17.86 -4.88
C VAL A 284 -2.07 -17.19 -6.04
N VAL A 285 -1.56 -18.01 -6.95
CA VAL A 285 -0.84 -17.56 -8.15
C VAL A 285 -1.65 -17.94 -9.38
N TYR A 286 -1.83 -16.97 -10.29
CA TYR A 286 -2.54 -17.16 -11.55
C TYR A 286 -1.67 -16.83 -12.75
N HIS A 287 -1.87 -17.56 -13.88
CA HIS A 287 -1.41 -17.11 -15.18
C HIS A 287 -2.15 -15.84 -15.59
N ARG A 288 -1.44 -14.79 -16.01
CA ARG A 288 -2.05 -13.51 -16.30
C ARG A 288 -2.44 -13.29 -17.77
N GLN A 289 -1.93 -14.12 -18.70
CA GLN A 289 -2.22 -13.99 -20.14
C GLN A 289 -3.72 -14.09 -20.41
N GLN A 290 -4.23 -13.24 -21.33
CA GLN A 290 -5.65 -13.19 -21.69
C GLN A 290 -6.17 -14.52 -22.21
N ASP A 291 -5.41 -15.16 -23.08
CA ASP A 291 -5.74 -16.34 -23.86
C ASP A 291 -5.16 -17.63 -23.28
N HIS A 292 -4.82 -17.63 -21.98
CA HIS A 292 -4.29 -18.82 -21.29
C HIS A 292 -5.27 -20.01 -21.47
N GLN A 293 -4.71 -21.17 -21.84
CA GLN A 293 -5.47 -22.40 -22.01
C GLN A 293 -5.30 -23.30 -20.77
N GLY A 294 -6.39 -23.86 -20.29
CA GLY A 294 -6.41 -24.69 -19.09
C GLY A 294 -6.69 -23.92 -17.80
N PRO A 295 -6.45 -24.54 -16.62
CA PRO A 295 -6.64 -23.87 -15.34
C PRO A 295 -5.73 -22.67 -15.20
N ARG A 296 -6.32 -21.50 -14.87
CA ARG A 296 -5.55 -20.28 -14.69
C ARG A 296 -4.72 -20.29 -13.41
N GLN A 297 -5.21 -20.95 -12.35
CA GLN A 297 -4.49 -21.07 -11.10
C GLN A 297 -3.28 -22.01 -11.24
N VAL A 298 -2.09 -21.47 -10.97
CA VAL A 298 -0.82 -22.22 -10.93
C VAL A 298 -0.71 -22.98 -9.61
N CYS A 299 -0.97 -22.31 -8.50
CA CYS A 299 -0.95 -22.90 -7.16
C CYS A 299 -1.82 -22.11 -6.18
N ALA A 300 -2.19 -22.80 -5.09
CA ALA A 300 -2.66 -22.20 -3.84
C ALA A 300 -1.85 -22.82 -2.71
N VAL A 301 -1.07 -21.99 -1.99
CA VAL A 301 -0.15 -22.44 -0.93
C VAL A 301 -0.67 -21.96 0.41
N PRO A 302 -1.06 -22.85 1.34
CA PRO A 302 -1.49 -22.47 2.69
C PRO A 302 -0.37 -21.72 3.43
N LEU A 303 -0.70 -20.56 3.98
CA LEU A 303 0.24 -19.69 4.67
C LEU A 303 0.13 -19.85 6.20
N PHE A 304 1.25 -19.71 6.90
CA PHE A 304 1.33 -19.62 8.35
C PHE A 304 0.67 -20.78 9.12
N GLU A 305 0.25 -20.56 10.36
CA GLU A 305 -0.36 -21.58 11.23
C GLU A 305 -1.89 -21.48 11.20
N ASP A 306 -2.56 -22.61 11.41
CA ASP A 306 -4.01 -22.67 11.45
C ASP A 306 -4.58 -21.80 12.58
N GLY A 307 -5.59 -20.99 12.26
CA GLY A 307 -6.17 -20.02 13.19
C GLY A 307 -5.33 -18.76 13.44
N HIS A 308 -4.09 -18.71 12.92
CA HIS A 308 -3.16 -17.58 13.06
C HIS A 308 -2.60 -17.15 11.70
N SER A 309 -3.47 -17.02 10.71
CA SER A 309 -3.10 -16.80 9.31
C SER A 309 -3.99 -15.71 8.70
N VAL A 310 -3.43 -14.51 8.57
CA VAL A 310 -4.09 -13.32 8.01
C VAL A 310 -3.04 -12.43 7.37
N THR A 311 -3.34 -11.80 6.25
CA THR A 311 -2.54 -10.67 5.76
C THR A 311 -3.38 -9.68 4.98
N ASP A 312 -3.15 -8.40 5.24
CA ASP A 312 -3.63 -7.25 4.48
C ASP A 312 -2.47 -6.49 3.81
N ASN A 313 -1.26 -6.99 3.95
CA ASN A 313 -0.08 -6.39 3.33
C ASN A 313 0.20 -7.00 1.96
N SER A 314 0.61 -6.13 1.04
CA SER A 314 1.06 -6.56 -0.27
C SER A 314 2.39 -7.29 -0.20
N MET A 315 2.62 -8.15 -1.17
CA MET A 315 3.77 -9.04 -1.26
C MET A 315 4.96 -8.37 -1.95
N VAL A 316 6.15 -8.89 -1.71
CA VAL A 316 7.31 -8.64 -2.58
C VAL A 316 7.40 -9.76 -3.61
N ALA A 317 7.59 -9.42 -4.89
CA ALA A 317 7.81 -10.40 -5.95
C ALA A 317 9.08 -10.12 -6.75
N PHE A 318 10.00 -11.08 -6.77
CA PHE A 318 11.25 -10.99 -7.52
C PHE A 318 11.55 -12.29 -8.25
N ASN A 319 11.75 -12.22 -9.58
CA ASN A 319 11.86 -13.38 -10.45
C ASN A 319 10.63 -14.29 -10.35
N ARG A 320 10.74 -15.47 -9.74
CA ARG A 320 9.64 -16.42 -9.50
C ARG A 320 9.33 -16.59 -8.01
N SER A 321 9.87 -15.72 -7.16
CA SER A 321 9.76 -15.79 -5.70
C SER A 321 8.84 -14.72 -5.16
N ILE A 322 8.11 -15.07 -4.12
CA ILE A 322 7.16 -14.20 -3.42
C ILE A 322 7.52 -14.21 -1.93
N LEU A 323 7.65 -13.01 -1.34
CA LEU A 323 7.75 -12.85 0.11
C LEU A 323 6.42 -12.32 0.64
N ILE A 324 5.99 -12.87 1.76
CA ILE A 324 4.74 -12.48 2.43
C ILE A 324 4.89 -12.54 3.95
N GLU A 325 4.22 -11.62 4.65
CA GLU A 325 4.21 -11.52 6.11
C GLU A 325 2.83 -11.78 6.70
N ASN A 326 2.80 -12.15 7.99
CA ASN A 326 1.60 -12.47 8.74
C ASN A 326 1.14 -11.28 9.59
N ASN A 327 -0.13 -10.91 9.46
CA ASN A 327 -0.76 -9.84 10.25
C ASN A 327 -1.71 -10.36 11.34
N ALA A 328 -1.80 -11.68 11.54
CA ALA A 328 -2.78 -12.28 12.45
C ALA A 328 -2.67 -11.71 13.88
N GLY A 329 -3.79 -11.26 14.42
CA GLY A 329 -3.89 -10.65 15.73
C GLY A 329 -3.53 -9.16 15.81
N TYR A 330 -3.04 -8.55 14.72
CA TYR A 330 -2.83 -7.11 14.68
C TYR A 330 -4.07 -6.37 14.17
N THR A 331 -4.41 -5.24 14.77
CA THR A 331 -5.54 -4.41 14.37
C THR A 331 -5.08 -3.04 13.85
N SER A 332 -4.56 -2.20 14.72
CA SER A 332 -4.00 -0.88 14.34
C SER A 332 -3.17 -0.30 15.49
N ALA A 333 -2.32 0.67 15.20
CA ALA A 333 -1.55 1.41 16.21
C ALA A 333 -2.43 2.09 17.27
N TYR A 334 -3.68 2.30 16.97
CA TYR A 334 -4.62 3.03 17.85
C TYR A 334 -5.49 2.12 18.71
N GLU A 335 -5.66 0.85 18.31
CA GLU A 335 -6.58 -0.11 18.91
C GLU A 335 -5.88 -1.36 19.45
N GLN A 336 -4.64 -1.66 18.99
CA GLN A 336 -3.91 -2.83 19.43
C GLN A 336 -3.61 -2.78 20.94
N GLU A 337 -4.13 -3.75 21.66
CA GLU A 337 -3.93 -3.92 23.10
C GLU A 337 -3.26 -5.26 23.41
N ASP A 338 -3.62 -6.29 22.67
CA ASP A 338 -3.15 -7.66 22.89
C ASP A 338 -2.01 -8.01 21.91
N TRP A 339 -0.79 -7.74 22.34
CA TRP A 339 0.42 -8.04 21.57
C TRP A 339 0.89 -9.47 21.72
N ASP A 340 0.40 -10.21 22.73
CA ASP A 340 0.79 -11.61 22.98
C ASP A 340 0.16 -12.56 21.94
N HIS A 341 -0.95 -12.13 21.33
CA HIS A 341 -1.63 -12.89 20.28
C HIS A 341 -1.36 -12.35 18.86
N THR A 342 -0.44 -11.39 18.72
CA THR A 342 0.00 -10.95 17.39
C THR A 342 1.02 -11.97 16.87
N ALA A 343 0.62 -12.73 15.87
CA ALA A 343 1.46 -13.76 15.30
C ALA A 343 2.60 -13.18 14.46
N GLY A 344 3.76 -13.79 14.56
CA GLY A 344 4.85 -13.58 13.61
C GLY A 344 4.72 -14.46 12.38
N GLY A 345 5.65 -14.30 11.48
CA GLY A 345 5.82 -15.14 10.31
C GLY A 345 6.06 -14.35 9.05
N ILE A 346 7.16 -14.67 8.39
CA ILE A 346 7.48 -14.21 7.04
C ILE A 346 7.85 -15.45 6.24
N MET A 347 7.28 -15.60 5.05
CA MET A 347 7.51 -16.77 4.20
C MET A 347 8.03 -16.35 2.84
N ARG A 348 8.91 -17.19 2.26
CA ARG A 348 9.23 -17.15 0.84
C ARG A 348 8.64 -18.37 0.17
N ILE A 349 7.93 -18.12 -0.94
CA ILE A 349 7.34 -19.11 -1.81
C ILE A 349 7.90 -18.91 -3.22
N ASP A 350 8.36 -19.99 -3.85
CA ASP A 350 8.86 -19.97 -5.21
C ASP A 350 7.90 -20.73 -6.15
N ILE A 351 7.60 -20.14 -7.31
CA ILE A 351 6.87 -20.82 -8.40
C ILE A 351 7.84 -21.76 -9.09
N ARG A 352 7.48 -23.06 -9.22
CA ARG A 352 8.32 -24.06 -9.88
C ARG A 352 8.60 -23.70 -11.33
N GLU A 353 9.77 -24.10 -11.82
CA GLU A 353 10.20 -23.80 -13.19
C GLU A 353 9.29 -24.39 -14.27
N ASP A 354 8.65 -25.51 -13.99
CA ASP A 354 7.73 -26.23 -14.88
C ASP A 354 6.26 -25.83 -14.70
N ASP A 355 5.98 -24.81 -13.90
CA ASP A 355 4.64 -24.32 -13.54
C ASP A 355 3.73 -25.37 -12.88
N SER A 356 4.27 -26.46 -12.39
CA SER A 356 3.50 -27.55 -11.75
C SER A 356 3.00 -27.20 -10.34
N GLY A 357 3.33 -26.01 -9.84
CA GLY A 357 2.94 -25.55 -8.50
C GLY A 357 3.95 -24.61 -7.88
N CYS A 358 3.89 -24.47 -6.56
CA CYS A 358 4.77 -23.60 -5.79
C CYS A 358 5.31 -24.32 -4.56
N ASP A 359 6.50 -23.92 -4.11
CA ASP A 359 7.16 -24.50 -2.93
C ASP A 359 7.46 -23.43 -1.90
N VAL A 360 7.24 -23.76 -0.61
CA VAL A 360 7.73 -22.93 0.50
C VAL A 360 9.24 -23.14 0.63
N VAL A 361 10.01 -22.08 0.46
CA VAL A 361 11.49 -22.14 0.50
C VAL A 361 12.00 -22.00 1.92
N TRP A 362 11.47 -20.99 2.64
CA TRP A 362 11.80 -20.77 4.04
C TRP A 362 10.68 -20.04 4.78
N HIS A 363 10.74 -20.14 6.09
CA HIS A 363 9.89 -19.43 7.04
C HIS A 363 10.76 -18.77 8.10
N SER A 364 10.55 -17.47 8.37
CA SER A 364 11.15 -16.71 9.46
C SER A 364 10.11 -16.43 10.53
N PRO A 365 10.45 -16.54 11.83
CA PRO A 365 9.54 -16.26 12.94
C PRO A 365 9.38 -14.78 13.25
N GLU A 366 10.08 -13.87 12.54
CA GLU A 366 10.01 -12.43 12.80
C GLU A 366 8.56 -11.92 12.71
N ALA A 367 8.17 -11.07 13.66
CA ALA A 367 6.84 -10.50 13.72
C ALA A 367 6.83 -9.12 13.05
N SER A 368 6.29 -9.07 11.84
CA SER A 368 6.14 -7.86 11.01
C SER A 368 4.65 -7.66 10.70
N PRO A 369 3.88 -6.96 11.56
CA PRO A 369 2.42 -7.06 11.51
C PRO A 369 1.77 -6.13 10.49
N SER A 370 2.46 -5.15 9.94
CA SER A 370 1.75 -4.10 9.18
C SER A 370 2.57 -3.36 8.12
N VAL A 371 3.84 -3.68 7.89
CA VAL A 371 4.64 -2.96 6.88
C VAL A 371 4.38 -3.52 5.49
N VAL A 372 4.37 -2.68 4.45
CA VAL A 372 4.59 -3.14 3.08
C VAL A 372 6.11 -3.26 2.88
N PRO A 373 6.64 -4.50 2.86
CA PRO A 373 8.08 -4.75 2.85
C PRO A 373 8.74 -4.35 1.53
N LYS A 374 10.07 -4.30 1.49
CA LYS A 374 10.84 -4.05 0.27
C LYS A 374 12.00 -5.03 0.15
N PHE A 375 12.25 -5.48 -1.05
CA PHE A 375 13.46 -6.22 -1.40
C PHE A 375 14.42 -5.32 -2.16
N SER A 376 15.67 -5.28 -1.74
CA SER A 376 16.76 -4.63 -2.48
C SER A 376 17.54 -5.67 -3.29
N ALA A 377 17.42 -5.61 -4.61
CA ALA A 377 18.19 -6.47 -5.48
C ALA A 377 19.70 -6.18 -5.40
N GLY A 378 20.06 -4.91 -5.15
CA GLY A 378 21.46 -4.50 -5.01
C GLY A 378 22.14 -5.00 -3.74
N SER A 379 21.40 -5.23 -2.64
CA SER A 379 21.97 -5.73 -1.39
C SER A 379 21.63 -7.21 -1.13
N GLY A 380 20.67 -7.81 -1.82
CA GLY A 380 20.17 -9.16 -1.56
C GLY A 380 19.42 -9.30 -0.22
N LEU A 381 18.91 -8.19 0.31
CA LEU A 381 18.21 -8.13 1.59
C LEU A 381 16.75 -7.72 1.40
N ALA A 382 15.87 -8.39 2.14
CA ALA A 382 14.48 -8.00 2.30
C ALA A 382 14.30 -7.26 3.63
N TYR A 383 13.62 -6.11 3.58
CA TYR A 383 13.47 -5.24 4.73
C TYR A 383 12.03 -5.25 5.21
N PHE A 384 11.91 -5.39 6.54
CA PHE A 384 10.66 -5.43 7.27
C PHE A 384 10.69 -4.45 8.45
N TYR A 385 9.54 -4.23 9.03
CA TYR A 385 9.42 -3.45 10.25
C TYR A 385 8.77 -4.32 11.32
N THR A 386 9.60 -4.81 12.23
CA THR A 386 9.23 -5.82 13.22
C THR A 386 9.05 -5.23 14.61
N PHE A 387 8.38 -5.96 15.48
CA PHE A 387 8.22 -5.57 16.88
C PHE A 387 8.68 -6.65 17.84
N GLU A 388 8.99 -6.22 19.07
CA GLU A 388 9.24 -7.11 20.20
C GLU A 388 8.58 -6.53 21.47
N LYS A 389 7.84 -7.36 22.19
CA LYS A 389 7.33 -6.99 23.51
C LYS A 389 8.45 -7.11 24.54
N GLN A 390 8.75 -6.00 25.21
CA GLN A 390 9.78 -5.91 26.25
C GLN A 390 9.28 -6.48 27.58
N ALA A 391 10.20 -6.78 28.50
CA ALA A 391 9.86 -7.34 29.81
C ALA A 391 8.95 -6.43 30.66
N ASP A 392 8.97 -5.13 30.42
CA ASP A 392 8.11 -4.12 31.06
C ASP A 392 6.74 -3.95 30.34
N GLY A 393 6.48 -4.74 29.31
CA GLY A 393 5.26 -4.72 28.50
C GLY A 393 5.26 -3.66 27.38
N GLN A 394 6.31 -2.85 27.26
CA GLN A 394 6.41 -1.89 26.16
C GLN A 394 6.73 -2.60 24.86
N ILE A 395 6.31 -2.03 23.73
CA ILE A 395 6.58 -2.53 22.39
C ILE A 395 7.75 -1.77 21.79
N ALA A 396 8.81 -2.49 21.46
CA ALA A 396 9.98 -1.97 20.76
C ALA A 396 9.85 -2.29 19.27
N TRP A 397 10.12 -1.31 18.41
CA TRP A 397 10.02 -1.40 16.95
C TRP A 397 11.38 -1.42 16.30
N TYR A 398 11.55 -2.28 15.31
CA TYR A 398 12.84 -2.50 14.66
C TYR A 398 12.72 -2.44 13.14
N PHE A 399 13.67 -1.76 12.52
CA PHE A 399 13.97 -1.99 11.11
C PHE A 399 14.80 -3.27 11.01
N THR A 400 14.26 -4.28 10.32
CA THR A 400 14.82 -5.63 10.29
C THR A 400 15.14 -6.04 8.86
N ALA A 401 16.36 -6.50 8.63
CA ALA A 401 16.79 -7.02 7.34
C ALA A 401 16.94 -8.54 7.39
N LEU A 402 16.30 -9.23 6.45
CA LEU A 402 16.46 -10.66 6.24
C LEU A 402 17.27 -10.93 4.98
N ASN A 403 18.14 -11.93 5.03
CA ASN A 403 18.74 -12.47 3.83
C ASN A 403 17.66 -13.08 2.93
N TYR A 404 17.59 -12.64 1.68
CA TYR A 404 16.54 -13.05 0.76
C TYR A 404 16.55 -14.57 0.49
N ASP A 405 17.74 -15.18 0.36
CA ASP A 405 17.87 -16.58 -0.01
C ASP A 405 17.55 -17.53 1.15
N THR A 406 17.88 -17.13 2.38
CA THR A 406 17.82 -18.03 3.54
C THR A 406 16.73 -17.68 4.57
N GLY A 407 16.17 -16.47 4.52
CA GLY A 407 15.25 -15.98 5.55
C GLY A 407 15.91 -15.63 6.89
N ALA A 408 17.24 -15.74 6.98
CA ALA A 408 17.96 -15.44 8.22
C ALA A 408 18.03 -13.93 8.47
N THR A 409 17.77 -13.52 9.72
CA THR A 409 17.93 -12.12 10.14
C THR A 409 19.40 -11.72 10.06
N GLN A 410 19.70 -10.70 9.25
CA GLN A 410 21.05 -10.16 9.08
C GLN A 410 21.36 -9.11 10.13
N PHE A 411 20.43 -8.20 10.35
CA PHE A 411 20.52 -7.19 11.41
C PHE A 411 19.14 -6.65 11.79
N LYS A 412 19.08 -6.06 12.99
CA LYS A 412 17.91 -5.33 13.49
C LYS A 412 18.38 -4.01 14.07
N VAL A 413 17.67 -2.91 13.80
CA VAL A 413 17.94 -1.58 14.33
C VAL A 413 16.72 -1.11 15.10
N LEU A 414 16.86 -0.87 16.41
CA LEU A 414 15.79 -0.30 17.22
C LEU A 414 15.47 1.10 16.72
N THR A 415 14.25 1.32 16.26
CA THR A 415 13.79 2.63 15.77
C THR A 415 13.11 3.44 16.84
N GLY A 416 12.48 2.79 17.80
CA GLY A 416 11.85 3.43 18.94
C GLY A 416 10.93 2.50 19.73
N ILE A 417 10.33 3.04 20.78
CA ILE A 417 9.48 2.31 21.71
C ILE A 417 8.09 2.96 21.76
N GLY A 418 7.06 2.12 21.82
CA GLY A 418 5.67 2.51 22.02
C GLY A 418 4.91 2.83 20.73
N ARG A 419 3.64 3.15 20.89
CA ARG A 419 2.65 3.31 19.79
C ARG A 419 3.01 4.37 18.75
N ALA A 420 3.79 5.37 19.11
CA ALA A 420 4.18 6.41 18.15
C ALA A 420 5.07 5.87 17.02
N PHE A 421 5.81 4.81 17.29
CA PHE A 421 6.70 4.13 16.34
C PHE A 421 6.05 2.94 15.64
N ASP A 422 4.81 2.58 15.98
CA ASP A 422 4.04 1.58 15.25
C ASP A 422 3.94 1.99 13.77
N ASN A 423 4.15 1.03 12.89
CA ASN A 423 4.12 1.29 11.45
C ASN A 423 2.69 1.55 10.92
N ASN A 424 1.70 0.87 11.47
CA ASN A 424 0.27 1.07 11.17
C ASN A 424 -0.04 1.12 9.67
N TRP A 425 0.33 0.08 8.93
CA TRP A 425 0.06 -0.07 7.50
C TRP A 425 0.79 0.94 6.58
N ALA A 426 1.78 1.65 7.10
CA ALA A 426 2.60 2.54 6.28
C ALA A 426 3.67 1.75 5.50
N PRO A 427 4.11 2.25 4.33
CA PRO A 427 5.15 1.59 3.56
C PRO A 427 6.54 1.75 4.20
N LEU A 428 7.39 0.80 3.94
CA LEU A 428 8.83 0.96 3.90
C LEU A 428 9.22 1.38 2.48
N THR A 429 10.13 2.31 2.33
CA THR A 429 10.61 2.77 1.01
C THR A 429 12.12 2.92 1.04
N LEU A 430 12.79 2.46 -0.02
CA LEU A 430 14.23 2.63 -0.20
C LEU A 430 14.49 3.82 -1.11
N GLY A 431 15.34 4.73 -0.67
CA GLY A 431 15.75 5.88 -1.44
C GLY A 431 16.85 5.56 -2.45
N PRO A 432 17.01 6.41 -3.48
CA PRO A 432 18.07 6.24 -4.48
C PRO A 432 19.48 6.25 -3.91
N ASP A 433 19.65 6.81 -2.71
CA ASP A 433 20.91 6.89 -1.95
C ASP A 433 21.11 5.71 -0.98
N GLY A 434 20.29 4.66 -1.07
CA GLY A 434 20.33 3.50 -0.18
C GLY A 434 19.76 3.72 1.22
N THR A 435 19.15 4.88 1.49
CA THR A 435 18.47 5.15 2.77
C THR A 435 17.10 4.48 2.81
N ALA A 436 16.78 3.79 3.88
CA ALA A 436 15.43 3.28 4.14
C ALA A 436 14.60 4.32 4.90
N TYR A 437 13.33 4.45 4.50
CA TYR A 437 12.36 5.32 5.14
C TYR A 437 11.16 4.49 5.58
N VAL A 438 10.73 4.67 6.83
CA VAL A 438 9.59 3.95 7.39
C VAL A 438 8.59 4.96 7.94
N GLY A 439 7.37 4.93 7.42
CA GLY A 439 6.24 5.65 7.99
C GLY A 439 5.83 5.01 9.33
N THR A 440 5.48 5.84 10.29
CA THR A 440 4.97 5.40 11.59
C THR A 440 3.69 6.15 11.95
N ALA A 441 2.97 5.67 12.94
CA ALA A 441 1.69 6.27 13.40
C ALA A 441 1.81 7.77 13.76
N LYS A 442 3.00 8.23 14.14
CA LYS A 442 3.24 9.63 14.50
C LYS A 442 4.39 10.30 13.74
N GLY A 443 4.77 9.77 12.56
CA GLY A 443 5.84 10.41 11.80
C GLY A 443 6.59 9.51 10.83
N LEU A 444 7.90 9.70 10.78
CA LEU A 444 8.80 9.10 9.81
C LEU A 444 10.17 8.80 10.44
N VAL A 445 10.75 7.68 10.06
CA VAL A 445 12.11 7.26 10.43
C VAL A 445 12.93 7.08 9.16
N ALA A 446 14.16 7.60 9.14
CA ALA A 446 15.15 7.36 8.09
C ALA A 446 16.33 6.56 8.68
N ILE A 447 16.79 5.53 7.95
CA ILE A 447 17.86 4.62 8.38
C ILE A 447 18.84 4.44 7.20
N TRP A 448 20.15 4.60 7.46
CA TRP A 448 21.19 4.44 6.44
C TRP A 448 22.51 3.99 7.07
N ASP A 449 23.43 3.46 6.29
CA ASP A 449 24.78 3.16 6.73
C ASP A 449 25.67 4.41 6.62
N GLN A 450 26.59 4.58 7.57
CA GLN A 450 27.53 5.69 7.53
C GLN A 450 28.51 5.50 6.35
N GLY A 451 28.62 6.50 5.48
CA GLY A 451 29.55 6.50 4.35
C GLY A 451 28.88 6.13 3.00
N THR A 452 27.54 5.95 2.99
CA THR A 452 26.73 5.80 1.75
C THR A 452 26.12 7.13 1.32
#